data_7adba478361bbcdfaf272a9292f42cb6
#
_entry.id   7adba478361bbcdfaf272a9292f42cb6
#
_cell.length_a   1.000
_cell.length_b   1.000
_cell.length_c   1.000
_cell.angle_alpha   90.00
_cell.angle_beta   90.00
_cell.angle_gamma   90.00
#
_symmetry.space_group_name_H-M   'P 1'
#
loop_
_entity.id
_entity.type
_entity.pdbx_description
1 polymer ?
#
loop_
_entity_poly.entity_id
_entity_poly.type
_entity_poly.pdbx_seq_one_letter_code
_entity_poly.pdbx_strand_id
1 'polypeptide(L)'
;LLWTAQFAGNQDTAIVRYRLSHDGGRSWGAIDTLLDQPGTFIRQPISVMSDGNWLLPVFYCRTEPGEKWVGNNDVSAVKISSDCGKSWRDVAVPESLGCVHMSITPLPDGRLAAFFRSRWADHIWFSQSSDQGESWSAPVPTTLPNNNSSIQATTLDNGELALVFNNMSAAGATERRASLYDEIADDDGRREPEATGKSAFWGAPRAPMTVAISPDGGKSWPWL
;
A
#
# COMPACT_ATOMS: atom_id res chain seq x y z
N LEU A 1 4.24 -1.72 17.62
CA LEU A 1 4.40 -0.62 16.68
C LEU A 1 5.30 -1.06 15.54
N LEU A 2 4.83 -0.85 14.30
CA LEU A 2 5.58 -1.14 13.07
C LEU A 2 5.78 0.17 12.30
N TRP A 3 6.93 0.33 11.66
CA TRP A 3 7.18 1.47 10.77
C TRP A 3 8.25 1.14 9.73
N THR A 4 8.22 1.87 8.64
CA THR A 4 9.26 1.85 7.62
C THR A 4 10.38 2.81 7.98
N ALA A 5 11.62 2.38 7.85
CA ALA A 5 12.82 3.20 8.01
C ALA A 5 13.62 3.20 6.70
N GLN A 6 14.02 4.37 6.20
CA GLN A 6 14.73 4.54 4.94
C GLN A 6 15.79 5.63 5.06
N PHE A 7 16.75 5.65 4.17
CA PHE A 7 17.62 6.81 3.98
C PHE A 7 16.86 7.93 3.27
N ALA A 8 17.22 9.19 3.52
CA ALA A 8 16.53 10.37 3.03
C ALA A 8 16.12 10.23 1.55
N GLY A 9 14.82 10.40 1.25
CA GLY A 9 14.30 10.37 -0.10
C GLY A 9 14.29 9.02 -0.84
N ASN A 10 14.95 8.01 -0.32
CA ASN A 10 15.23 6.76 -1.04
C ASN A 10 14.34 5.60 -0.55
N GLN A 11 13.10 5.49 -1.02
CA GLN A 11 12.19 4.43 -0.61
C GLN A 11 12.68 3.02 -0.97
N ASP A 12 13.50 2.88 -1.98
CA ASP A 12 14.17 1.63 -2.38
C ASP A 12 15.19 1.12 -1.35
N THR A 13 15.57 1.95 -0.37
CA THR A 13 16.40 1.55 0.79
C THR A 13 15.59 1.15 2.02
N ALA A 14 14.27 1.22 1.93
CA ALA A 14 13.37 1.05 3.07
C ALA A 14 13.42 -0.36 3.65
N ILE A 15 13.43 -0.46 4.98
CA ILE A 15 13.26 -1.70 5.75
C ILE A 15 12.15 -1.52 6.76
N VAL A 16 11.59 -2.62 7.28
CA VAL A 16 10.52 -2.58 8.28
C VAL A 16 11.09 -2.85 9.66
N ARG A 17 10.87 -1.91 10.57
CA ARG A 17 11.25 -2.00 11.97
C ARG A 17 10.04 -2.11 12.89
N TYR A 18 10.26 -2.63 14.10
CA TYR A 18 9.21 -2.74 15.11
C TYR A 18 9.72 -2.50 16.52
N ARG A 19 8.79 -2.27 17.41
CA ARG A 19 8.96 -2.30 18.88
C ARG A 19 7.74 -2.96 19.50
N LEU A 20 7.95 -3.66 20.61
CA LEU A 20 6.89 -4.26 21.40
C LEU A 20 6.63 -3.43 22.65
N SER A 21 5.37 -3.36 23.05
CA SER A 21 4.92 -2.88 24.35
C SER A 21 4.14 -4.00 25.03
N HIS A 22 4.38 -4.20 26.32
CA HIS A 22 3.69 -5.19 27.15
C HIS A 22 2.74 -4.53 28.16
N ASP A 23 2.55 -3.21 28.09
CA ASP A 23 1.79 -2.41 29.04
C ASP A 23 0.79 -1.45 28.37
N GLY A 24 0.32 -1.79 27.18
CA GLY A 24 -0.65 -0.98 26.44
C GLY A 24 -0.05 0.30 25.82
N GLY A 25 1.25 0.30 25.50
CA GLY A 25 1.91 1.44 24.84
C GLY A 25 2.49 2.47 25.80
N ARG A 26 2.49 2.21 27.13
CA ARG A 26 3.08 3.13 28.12
C ARG A 26 4.61 3.08 28.11
N SER A 27 5.18 1.91 27.86
CA SER A 27 6.60 1.72 27.63
C SER A 27 6.86 0.85 26.40
N TRP A 28 8.05 0.97 25.83
CA TRP A 28 8.41 0.31 24.58
C TRP A 28 9.78 -0.36 24.71
N GLY A 29 9.88 -1.61 24.28
CA GLY A 29 11.12 -2.37 24.20
C GLY A 29 12.12 -1.78 23.19
N ALA A 30 13.22 -2.48 22.96
CA ALA A 30 14.22 -2.12 21.98
C ALA A 30 13.63 -2.08 20.56
N ILE A 31 14.25 -1.30 19.68
CA ILE A 31 13.95 -1.32 18.25
C ILE A 31 14.60 -2.55 17.64
N ASP A 32 13.82 -3.29 16.85
CA ASP A 32 14.31 -4.45 16.10
C ASP A 32 13.86 -4.37 14.65
N THR A 33 14.44 -5.21 13.78
CA THR A 33 14.08 -5.29 12.35
C THR A 33 13.14 -6.46 12.13
N LEU A 34 11.97 -6.19 11.54
CA LEU A 34 11.00 -7.21 11.18
C LEU A 34 11.29 -7.78 9.78
N LEU A 35 11.53 -6.89 8.81
CA LEU A 35 11.85 -7.23 7.42
C LEU A 35 13.05 -6.40 6.99
N ASP A 36 14.14 -7.05 6.64
CA ASP A 36 15.43 -6.42 6.30
C ASP A 36 15.68 -6.27 4.80
N GLN A 37 14.79 -6.82 3.95
CA GLN A 37 14.89 -6.68 2.51
C GLN A 37 14.75 -5.21 2.10
N PRO A 38 15.77 -4.59 1.47
CA PRO A 38 15.68 -3.21 1.00
C PRO A 38 14.52 -3.00 0.02
N GLY A 39 13.90 -1.83 0.08
CA GLY A 39 12.73 -1.47 -0.71
C GLY A 39 11.41 -1.98 -0.13
N THR A 40 11.41 -2.70 1.01
CA THR A 40 10.17 -3.16 1.64
C THR A 40 9.51 -2.04 2.41
N PHE A 41 8.27 -1.72 2.04
CA PHE A 41 7.48 -0.65 2.63
C PHE A 41 6.14 -1.14 3.15
N ILE A 42 5.70 -0.63 4.29
CA ILE A 42 4.39 -0.91 4.90
C ILE A 42 3.57 0.36 5.12
N ARG A 43 2.24 0.22 5.09
CA ARG A 43 1.30 1.31 5.44
C ARG A 43 0.07 0.80 6.19
N GLN A 44 -0.08 -0.50 6.30
CA GLN A 44 -1.24 -1.15 6.92
C GLN A 44 -0.79 -1.99 8.11
N PRO A 45 -1.64 -2.21 9.10
CA PRO A 45 -1.35 -3.08 10.22
C PRO A 45 -1.31 -4.56 9.79
N ILE A 46 -0.80 -5.40 10.67
CA ILE A 46 -0.98 -6.85 10.58
C ILE A 46 -2.46 -7.17 10.79
N SER A 47 -3.02 -7.99 9.90
CA SER A 47 -4.34 -8.59 10.07
C SER A 47 -4.18 -10.04 10.53
N VAL A 48 -4.88 -10.42 11.61
CA VAL A 48 -4.89 -11.80 12.09
C VAL A 48 -6.11 -12.51 11.51
N MET A 49 -5.87 -13.59 10.78
CA MET A 49 -6.90 -14.36 10.12
C MET A 49 -7.56 -15.37 11.08
N SER A 50 -8.73 -15.91 10.69
CA SER A 50 -9.46 -16.88 11.49
C SER A 50 -8.74 -18.19 11.73
N ASP A 51 -7.81 -18.55 10.85
CA ASP A 51 -6.90 -19.69 10.97
C ASP A 51 -5.68 -19.44 11.85
N GLY A 52 -5.53 -18.21 12.38
CA GLY A 52 -4.42 -17.78 13.21
C GLY A 52 -3.22 -17.24 12.44
N ASN A 53 -3.22 -17.29 11.12
CA ASN A 53 -2.18 -16.69 10.29
C ASN A 53 -2.19 -15.17 10.38
N TRP A 54 -1.03 -14.56 10.28
CA TRP A 54 -0.86 -13.11 10.22
C TRP A 54 -0.58 -12.69 8.79
N LEU A 55 -1.33 -11.71 8.31
CA LEU A 55 -1.12 -11.08 7.01
C LEU A 55 -0.61 -9.66 7.20
N LEU A 56 0.52 -9.34 6.59
CA LEU A 56 1.08 -8.00 6.55
C LEU A 56 1.20 -7.55 5.09
N PRO A 57 0.33 -6.64 4.63
CA PRO A 57 0.47 -6.06 3.30
C PRO A 57 1.77 -5.25 3.20
N VAL A 58 2.55 -5.54 2.18
CA VAL A 58 3.78 -4.82 1.86
C VAL A 58 3.76 -4.36 0.41
N PHE A 59 4.61 -3.42 0.06
CA PHE A 59 4.95 -3.14 -1.33
C PHE A 59 6.45 -2.95 -1.44
N TYR A 60 6.97 -3.29 -2.61
CA TYR A 60 8.38 -3.19 -2.91
C TYR A 60 8.62 -1.97 -3.77
N CYS A 61 9.39 -1.04 -3.24
CA CYS A 61 9.90 0.11 -3.95
C CYS A 61 11.11 -0.33 -4.76
N ARG A 62 10.95 -0.39 -6.08
CA ARG A 62 11.96 -0.91 -7.00
C ARG A 62 12.49 0.16 -7.91
N THR A 63 13.78 0.08 -8.19
CA THR A 63 14.47 0.92 -9.18
C THR A 63 15.54 0.11 -9.89
N GLU A 64 15.94 0.54 -11.07
CA GLU A 64 17.06 -0.06 -11.77
C GLU A 64 18.39 0.35 -11.12
N PRO A 65 19.44 -0.47 -11.21
CA PRO A 65 20.73 -0.15 -10.65
C PRO A 65 21.27 1.20 -11.14
N GLY A 66 21.62 2.08 -10.19
CA GLY A 66 22.12 3.42 -10.48
C GLY A 66 21.06 4.47 -10.81
N GLU A 67 19.78 4.15 -10.71
CA GLU A 67 18.68 5.10 -10.88
C GLU A 67 18.08 5.54 -9.54
N LYS A 68 17.56 6.76 -9.49
CA LYS A 68 16.77 7.25 -8.36
C LYS A 68 15.41 6.59 -8.32
N TRP A 69 14.93 6.30 -7.13
CA TRP A 69 13.57 5.83 -6.97
C TRP A 69 12.55 6.95 -7.22
N VAL A 70 11.61 6.69 -8.11
CA VAL A 70 10.50 7.62 -8.44
C VAL A 70 9.13 6.97 -8.35
N GLY A 71 9.06 5.65 -8.04
CA GLY A 71 7.81 4.91 -7.84
C GLY A 71 7.25 4.25 -9.10
N ASN A 72 7.98 4.20 -10.19
CA ASN A 72 7.51 3.65 -11.47
C ASN A 72 7.42 2.12 -11.48
N ASN A 73 8.22 1.45 -10.66
CA ASN A 73 8.40 -0.02 -10.67
C ASN A 73 7.88 -0.70 -9.39
N ASP A 74 7.08 0.02 -8.60
CA ASP A 74 6.59 -0.48 -7.32
C ASP A 74 5.50 -1.54 -7.54
N VAL A 75 5.58 -2.63 -6.76
CA VAL A 75 4.63 -3.76 -6.79
C VAL A 75 4.21 -4.16 -5.40
N SER A 76 3.04 -4.78 -5.25
CA SER A 76 2.52 -5.24 -3.96
C SER A 76 2.68 -6.72 -3.73
N ALA A 77 2.82 -7.08 -2.47
CA ALA A 77 2.80 -8.45 -1.95
C ALA A 77 2.15 -8.50 -0.56
N VAL A 78 1.88 -9.69 -0.09
CA VAL A 78 1.46 -9.95 1.28
C VAL A 78 2.49 -10.86 1.95
N LYS A 79 3.01 -10.46 3.09
CA LYS A 79 3.79 -11.31 3.97
C LYS A 79 2.83 -12.13 4.84
N ILE A 80 3.00 -13.44 4.86
CA ILE A 80 2.20 -14.34 5.70
C ILE A 80 3.11 -15.02 6.72
N SER A 81 2.66 -15.02 7.97
CA SER A 81 3.31 -15.72 9.07
C SER A 81 2.32 -16.66 9.76
N SER A 82 2.72 -17.92 9.96
CA SER A 82 1.98 -18.93 10.72
C SER A 82 2.55 -19.18 12.12
N ASP A 83 3.55 -18.39 12.53
CA ASP A 83 4.28 -18.56 13.80
C ASP A 83 4.34 -17.26 14.64
N CYS A 84 3.28 -16.45 14.53
CA CYS A 84 3.13 -15.17 15.24
C CYS A 84 4.28 -14.18 14.92
N GLY A 85 4.67 -14.08 13.65
CA GLY A 85 5.60 -13.08 13.15
C GLY A 85 7.09 -13.44 13.31
N LYS A 86 7.43 -14.67 13.69
CA LYS A 86 8.82 -15.11 13.77
C LYS A 86 9.44 -15.36 12.40
N SER A 87 8.65 -15.87 11.47
CA SER A 87 9.04 -16.04 10.07
C SER A 87 7.94 -15.55 9.13
N TRP A 88 8.33 -15.14 7.93
CA TRP A 88 7.44 -14.57 6.94
C TRP A 88 7.74 -15.15 5.56
N ARG A 89 6.70 -15.52 4.83
CA ARG A 89 6.78 -15.88 3.42
C ARG A 89 6.08 -14.85 2.56
N ASP A 90 6.51 -14.71 1.33
CA ASP A 90 5.92 -13.80 0.35
C ASP A 90 4.81 -14.46 -0.46
N VAL A 91 3.73 -13.71 -0.64
CA VAL A 91 2.68 -13.98 -1.63
C VAL A 91 2.56 -12.76 -2.53
N ALA A 92 2.97 -12.90 -3.77
CA ALA A 92 2.90 -11.80 -4.72
C ALA A 92 1.45 -11.50 -5.11
N VAL A 93 1.12 -10.21 -5.27
CA VAL A 93 -0.10 -9.80 -5.96
C VAL A 93 0.23 -9.70 -7.45
N PRO A 94 -0.37 -10.55 -8.31
CA PRO A 94 -0.03 -10.57 -9.74
C PRO A 94 -0.42 -9.24 -10.39
N GLU A 95 0.34 -8.83 -11.39
CA GLU A 95 0.08 -7.61 -12.19
C GLU A 95 -0.12 -6.33 -11.36
N SER A 96 0.47 -6.24 -10.16
CA SER A 96 0.28 -5.13 -9.23
C SER A 96 1.20 -3.93 -9.47
N LEU A 97 1.77 -3.78 -10.67
CA LEU A 97 2.63 -2.64 -10.99
C LEU A 97 1.90 -1.30 -10.74
N GLY A 98 2.48 -0.44 -9.91
CA GLY A 98 1.91 0.84 -9.51
C GLY A 98 0.79 0.76 -8.47
N CYS A 99 0.31 -0.43 -8.12
CA CYS A 99 -0.63 -0.65 -7.03
C CYS A 99 0.12 -0.81 -5.71
N VAL A 100 -0.05 0.13 -4.78
CA VAL A 100 0.68 0.17 -3.50
C VAL A 100 -0.25 0.46 -2.32
N HIS A 101 0.26 0.39 -1.09
CA HIS A 101 -0.51 0.65 0.13
C HIS A 101 -1.79 -0.22 0.23
N MET A 102 -1.67 -1.50 -0.12
CA MET A 102 -2.76 -2.46 -0.08
C MET A 102 -3.48 -2.46 1.27
N SER A 103 -4.78 -2.14 1.26
CA SER A 103 -5.65 -2.21 2.43
C SER A 103 -6.52 -3.46 2.34
N ILE A 104 -6.32 -4.43 3.22
CA ILE A 104 -7.06 -5.70 3.24
C ILE A 104 -8.18 -5.60 4.27
N THR A 105 -9.37 -6.08 3.90
CA THR A 105 -10.52 -6.24 4.81
C THR A 105 -11.29 -7.52 4.51
N PRO A 106 -11.77 -8.27 5.52
CA PRO A 106 -12.58 -9.46 5.31
C PRO A 106 -13.98 -9.09 4.78
N LEU A 107 -14.53 -9.91 3.91
CA LEU A 107 -15.92 -9.83 3.47
C LEU A 107 -16.81 -10.81 4.23
N PRO A 108 -18.14 -10.56 4.32
CA PRO A 108 -19.08 -11.46 5.04
C PRO A 108 -19.11 -12.89 4.50
N ASP A 109 -18.76 -13.10 3.24
CA ASP A 109 -18.71 -14.41 2.58
C ASP A 109 -17.37 -15.17 2.79
N GLY A 110 -16.47 -14.64 3.63
CA GLY A 110 -15.19 -15.23 3.97
C GLY A 110 -14.05 -14.92 3.01
N ARG A 111 -14.32 -14.21 1.91
CA ARG A 111 -13.25 -13.67 1.03
C ARG A 111 -12.57 -12.47 1.68
N LEU A 112 -11.40 -12.13 1.14
CA LEU A 112 -10.70 -10.89 1.47
C LEU A 112 -10.82 -9.93 0.29
N ALA A 113 -11.20 -8.69 0.57
CA ALA A 113 -11.11 -7.57 -0.36
C ALA A 113 -9.81 -6.81 -0.12
N ALA A 114 -9.17 -6.37 -1.18
CA ALA A 114 -7.97 -5.54 -1.12
C ALA A 114 -8.10 -4.33 -2.03
N PHE A 115 -7.82 -3.17 -1.48
CA PHE A 115 -7.83 -1.91 -2.21
C PHE A 115 -6.44 -1.30 -2.24
N PHE A 116 -6.08 -0.67 -3.37
CA PHE A 116 -4.75 -0.12 -3.57
C PHE A 116 -4.81 1.35 -3.95
N ARG A 117 -3.86 2.10 -3.40
CA ARG A 117 -3.44 3.38 -3.93
C ARG A 117 -2.75 3.16 -5.27
N SER A 118 -2.96 4.06 -6.22
CA SER A 118 -2.32 4.04 -7.53
C SER A 118 -1.18 5.04 -7.63
N ARG A 119 0.00 4.57 -8.05
CA ARG A 119 1.12 5.46 -8.44
C ARG A 119 0.77 6.36 -9.63
N TRP A 120 -0.16 5.90 -10.46
CA TRP A 120 -0.59 6.61 -11.67
C TRP A 120 -1.57 7.76 -11.37
N ALA A 121 -2.04 7.88 -10.12
CA ALA A 121 -3.03 8.87 -9.70
C ALA A 121 -4.31 8.83 -10.58
N ASP A 122 -4.76 7.64 -10.93
CA ASP A 122 -5.92 7.36 -11.77
C ASP A 122 -7.12 6.89 -10.93
N HIS A 123 -7.14 5.61 -10.54
CA HIS A 123 -8.24 4.97 -9.81
C HIS A 123 -7.73 4.31 -8.52
N ILE A 124 -8.64 4.05 -7.58
CA ILE A 124 -8.42 3.03 -6.56
C ILE A 124 -8.53 1.69 -7.27
N TRP A 125 -7.55 0.81 -7.03
CA TRP A 125 -7.54 -0.53 -7.61
C TRP A 125 -8.03 -1.56 -6.60
N PHE A 126 -8.62 -2.64 -7.09
CA PHE A 126 -9.23 -3.70 -6.30
C PHE A 126 -8.68 -5.06 -6.69
N SER A 127 -8.41 -5.90 -5.69
CA SER A 127 -8.12 -7.32 -5.83
C SER A 127 -8.88 -8.10 -4.74
N GLN A 128 -8.97 -9.40 -4.89
CA GLN A 128 -9.60 -10.28 -3.90
C GLN A 128 -8.84 -11.58 -3.73
N SER A 129 -9.00 -12.18 -2.55
CA SER A 129 -8.54 -13.53 -2.24
C SER A 129 -9.72 -14.36 -1.73
N SER A 130 -9.79 -15.64 -2.13
CA SER A 130 -10.78 -16.62 -1.65
C SER A 130 -10.17 -17.74 -0.80
N ASP A 131 -8.89 -17.63 -0.47
CA ASP A 131 -8.09 -18.66 0.19
C ASP A 131 -7.25 -18.09 1.36
N GLN A 132 -7.83 -17.15 2.13
CA GLN A 132 -7.20 -16.51 3.29
C GLN A 132 -5.88 -15.77 2.97
N GLY A 133 -5.76 -15.26 1.74
CA GLY A 133 -4.59 -14.48 1.32
C GLY A 133 -3.47 -15.31 0.67
N GLU A 134 -3.68 -16.61 0.46
CA GLU A 134 -2.70 -17.51 -0.19
C GLU A 134 -2.52 -17.19 -1.68
N SER A 135 -3.56 -16.63 -2.29
CA SER A 135 -3.49 -16.09 -3.65
C SER A 135 -4.40 -14.87 -3.82
N TRP A 136 -4.09 -14.05 -4.81
CA TRP A 136 -4.80 -12.80 -5.10
C TRP A 136 -5.11 -12.70 -6.60
N SER A 137 -6.26 -12.14 -6.93
CA SER A 137 -6.55 -11.79 -8.32
C SER A 137 -5.65 -10.63 -8.78
N ALA A 138 -5.41 -10.51 -10.09
CA ALA A 138 -4.82 -9.30 -10.65
C ALA A 138 -5.69 -8.07 -10.28
N PRO A 139 -5.10 -6.94 -9.85
CA PRO A 139 -5.85 -5.74 -9.54
C PRO A 139 -6.59 -5.17 -10.74
N VAL A 140 -7.83 -4.74 -10.53
CA VAL A 140 -8.65 -4.05 -11.52
C VAL A 140 -9.03 -2.66 -11.02
N PRO A 141 -9.18 -1.64 -11.88
CA PRO A 141 -9.59 -0.32 -11.45
C PRO A 141 -11.05 -0.33 -10.97
N THR A 142 -11.33 0.38 -9.88
CA THR A 142 -12.68 0.71 -9.44
C THR A 142 -13.18 1.98 -10.13
N THR A 143 -14.45 2.37 -9.87
CA THR A 143 -14.99 3.66 -10.30
C THR A 143 -14.49 4.83 -9.46
N LEU A 144 -13.86 4.58 -8.30
CA LEU A 144 -13.36 5.61 -7.41
C LEU A 144 -12.02 6.15 -7.88
N PRO A 145 -11.82 7.48 -7.92
CA PRO A 145 -10.54 8.07 -8.28
C PRO A 145 -9.49 7.90 -7.17
N ASN A 146 -8.23 7.98 -7.55
CA ASN A 146 -7.12 8.08 -6.63
C ASN A 146 -6.11 9.13 -7.10
N ASN A 147 -5.58 9.89 -6.18
CA ASN A 147 -4.62 10.97 -6.43
C ASN A 147 -3.19 10.62 -5.99
N ASN A 148 -2.83 9.34 -5.98
CA ASN A 148 -1.59 8.84 -5.41
C ASN A 148 -1.43 9.23 -3.92
N SER A 149 -2.53 9.21 -3.15
CA SER A 149 -2.53 9.29 -1.67
C SER A 149 -3.01 7.99 -1.06
N SER A 150 -2.71 7.81 0.22
CA SER A 150 -3.15 6.64 0.99
C SER A 150 -4.67 6.55 1.06
N ILE A 151 -5.15 5.32 1.13
CA ILE A 151 -6.54 4.94 1.31
C ILE A 151 -6.64 3.99 2.49
N GLN A 152 -7.83 3.84 3.06
CA GLN A 152 -8.13 2.84 4.08
C GLN A 152 -9.52 2.28 3.84
N ALA A 153 -9.63 0.95 3.78
CA ALA A 153 -10.90 0.24 3.72
C ALA A 153 -11.15 -0.54 5.01
N THR A 154 -12.41 -0.70 5.37
CA THR A 154 -12.85 -1.56 6.45
C THR A 154 -14.23 -2.12 6.16
N THR A 155 -14.52 -3.31 6.66
CA THR A 155 -15.88 -3.88 6.67
C THR A 155 -16.60 -3.42 7.93
N LEU A 156 -17.78 -2.90 7.77
CA LEU A 156 -18.67 -2.47 8.85
C LEU A 156 -19.45 -3.67 9.43
N ASP A 157 -20.01 -3.50 10.63
CA ASP A 157 -20.76 -4.56 11.31
C ASP A 157 -21.98 -5.08 10.52
N ASN A 158 -22.54 -4.25 9.63
CA ASN A 158 -23.64 -4.63 8.74
C ASN A 158 -23.16 -5.35 7.45
N GLY A 159 -21.86 -5.56 7.30
CA GLY A 159 -21.25 -6.23 6.13
C GLY A 159 -20.95 -5.33 4.95
N GLU A 160 -21.30 -4.04 5.00
CA GLU A 160 -20.93 -3.07 3.98
C GLU A 160 -19.44 -2.70 4.09
N LEU A 161 -18.86 -2.25 2.99
CA LEU A 161 -17.50 -1.69 2.99
C LEU A 161 -17.54 -0.18 3.14
N ALA A 162 -16.69 0.35 4.01
CA ALA A 162 -16.36 1.77 4.05
C ALA A 162 -14.93 1.98 3.55
N LEU A 163 -14.72 2.97 2.69
CA LEU A 163 -13.42 3.32 2.15
C LEU A 163 -13.19 4.82 2.26
N VAL A 164 -12.10 5.22 2.94
CA VAL A 164 -11.70 6.61 3.12
C VAL A 164 -10.58 6.94 2.12
N PHE A 165 -10.74 8.02 1.37
CA PHE A 165 -9.80 8.43 0.33
C PHE A 165 -9.93 9.92 -0.01
N ASN A 166 -9.03 10.44 -0.83
CA ASN A 166 -9.22 11.74 -1.48
C ASN A 166 -9.96 11.53 -2.80
N ASN A 167 -11.17 12.08 -2.92
CA ASN A 167 -12.03 11.94 -4.10
C ASN A 167 -11.53 12.80 -5.27
N MET A 168 -10.36 12.47 -5.77
CA MET A 168 -9.69 13.17 -6.86
C MET A 168 -8.67 12.24 -7.53
N SER A 169 -8.43 12.49 -8.81
CA SER A 169 -7.35 11.88 -9.59
C SER A 169 -6.44 12.97 -10.16
N ALA A 170 -5.39 12.58 -10.88
CA ALA A 170 -4.55 13.51 -11.64
C ALA A 170 -5.17 13.96 -12.96
N ALA A 171 -6.39 13.52 -13.29
CA ALA A 171 -7.07 13.94 -14.52
C ALA A 171 -7.24 15.47 -14.56
N GLY A 172 -6.68 16.10 -15.59
CA GLY A 172 -6.68 17.57 -15.73
C GLY A 172 -5.67 18.31 -14.87
N ALA A 173 -4.79 17.64 -14.13
CA ALA A 173 -3.71 18.29 -13.39
C ALA A 173 -2.66 18.86 -14.36
N THR A 174 -2.36 20.15 -14.22
CA THR A 174 -1.42 20.87 -15.07
C THR A 174 0.00 20.88 -14.49
N GLU A 175 0.12 20.61 -13.19
CA GLU A 175 1.39 20.58 -12.47
C GLU A 175 1.68 19.17 -11.98
N ARG A 176 2.94 18.76 -12.11
CA ARG A 176 3.45 17.47 -11.68
C ARG A 176 4.81 17.66 -11.02
N ARG A 177 5.00 17.02 -9.88
CA ARG A 177 6.32 16.87 -9.26
C ARG A 177 7.05 15.67 -9.89
N ALA A 178 8.35 15.76 -10.04
CA ALA A 178 9.16 14.65 -10.58
C ALA A 178 9.23 13.47 -9.60
N SER A 179 9.24 13.77 -8.30
CA SER A 179 9.33 12.79 -7.23
C SER A 179 8.50 13.21 -6.02
N LEU A 180 8.29 12.29 -5.08
CA LEU A 180 7.73 12.61 -3.76
C LEU A 180 8.65 13.53 -2.94
N TYR A 181 9.94 13.49 -3.22
CA TYR A 181 11.02 14.11 -2.42
C TYR A 181 11.79 15.19 -3.17
N ASP A 182 11.18 15.86 -4.14
CA ASP A 182 11.82 16.94 -4.94
C ASP A 182 12.44 18.06 -4.08
N GLU A 183 11.95 18.21 -2.84
CA GLU A 183 12.42 19.24 -1.89
C GLU A 183 13.69 18.79 -1.12
N ILE A 184 14.03 17.51 -1.19
CA ILE A 184 15.23 16.97 -0.54
C ILE A 184 16.37 17.05 -1.54
N ALA A 185 17.28 17.99 -1.30
CA ALA A 185 18.53 18.09 -2.05
C ALA A 185 19.44 16.93 -1.63
N ASP A 186 19.24 15.77 -2.24
CA ASP A 186 20.06 14.59 -2.03
C ASP A 186 20.65 14.19 -3.39
N ASP A 187 21.89 14.61 -3.62
CA ASP A 187 22.67 14.13 -4.76
C ASP A 187 23.48 12.91 -4.32
N ASP A 188 22.83 11.76 -4.38
CA ASP A 188 23.48 10.47 -4.11
C ASP A 188 24.21 9.90 -5.33
N GLY A 189 24.36 10.69 -6.40
CA GLY A 189 25.05 10.32 -7.63
C GLY A 189 24.26 9.40 -8.55
N ARG A 190 22.98 9.09 -8.22
CA ARG A 190 22.10 8.28 -9.08
C ARG A 190 21.44 9.14 -10.15
N ARG A 191 21.24 8.56 -11.34
CA ARG A 191 20.57 9.23 -12.46
C ARG A 191 19.05 9.22 -12.31
N GLU A 192 18.38 10.19 -12.88
CA GLU A 192 16.93 10.15 -13.07
C GLU A 192 16.56 9.00 -14.03
N PRO A 193 15.51 8.20 -13.74
CA PRO A 193 15.08 7.15 -14.65
C PRO A 193 14.50 7.75 -15.93
N GLU A 194 14.74 7.08 -17.05
CA GLU A 194 14.11 7.44 -18.32
C GLU A 194 12.59 7.18 -18.26
N ALA A 195 11.79 8.11 -18.79
CA ALA A 195 10.34 7.99 -18.83
C ALA A 195 9.92 7.00 -19.93
N THR A 196 9.97 5.71 -19.62
CA THR A 196 9.47 4.65 -20.49
C THR A 196 8.12 4.12 -19.96
N GLY A 197 7.01 4.44 -20.63
CA GLY A 197 5.69 3.95 -20.23
C GLY A 197 4.97 4.81 -19.18
N LYS A 198 4.19 4.16 -18.29
CA LYS A 198 3.49 4.85 -17.20
C LYS A 198 4.47 5.27 -16.11
N SER A 199 4.33 6.52 -15.69
CA SER A 199 5.15 7.09 -14.61
C SER A 199 4.30 7.47 -13.41
N ALA A 200 4.83 7.32 -12.20
CA ALA A 200 4.16 7.76 -10.98
C ALA A 200 3.85 9.26 -11.05
N PHE A 201 2.65 9.63 -10.64
CA PHE A 201 2.20 11.03 -10.61
C PHE A 201 2.27 11.57 -9.18
N TRP A 202 3.07 12.60 -8.98
CA TRP A 202 3.23 13.28 -7.70
C TRP A 202 2.67 14.69 -7.76
N GLY A 203 2.18 15.20 -6.61
CA GLY A 203 1.69 16.57 -6.51
C GLY A 203 0.20 16.77 -6.81
N ALA A 204 -0.56 15.71 -7.10
CA ALA A 204 -2.01 15.84 -7.26
C ALA A 204 -2.66 16.40 -5.96
N PRO A 205 -3.69 17.27 -6.06
CA PRO A 205 -4.40 17.83 -4.92
C PRO A 205 -4.94 16.74 -3.98
N ARG A 206 -4.97 17.04 -2.66
CA ARG A 206 -5.41 16.08 -1.63
C ARG A 206 -6.72 16.49 -0.95
N ALA A 207 -7.70 16.85 -1.76
CA ALA A 207 -9.04 17.26 -1.32
C ALA A 207 -10.06 16.99 -2.43
N PRO A 208 -11.34 16.71 -2.09
CA PRO A 208 -11.86 16.52 -0.75
C PRO A 208 -11.54 15.12 -0.17
N MET A 209 -11.44 15.03 1.16
CA MET A 209 -11.46 13.73 1.83
C MET A 209 -12.90 13.22 1.84
N THR A 210 -13.09 11.99 1.42
CA THR A 210 -14.40 11.37 1.21
C THR A 210 -14.45 9.99 1.85
N VAL A 211 -15.63 9.60 2.30
CA VAL A 211 -15.96 8.22 2.69
C VAL A 211 -16.90 7.68 1.63
N ALA A 212 -16.53 6.57 0.99
CA ALA A 212 -17.42 5.82 0.12
C ALA A 212 -17.93 4.57 0.82
N ILE A 213 -19.20 4.21 0.59
CA ILE A 213 -19.83 3.00 1.11
C ILE A 213 -20.24 2.09 -0.06
N SER A 214 -19.90 0.80 0.07
CA SER A 214 -20.28 -0.25 -0.88
C SER A 214 -21.08 -1.33 -0.19
N PRO A 215 -22.31 -1.64 -0.67
CA PRO A 215 -23.15 -2.70 -0.11
C PRO A 215 -22.85 -4.08 -0.71
N ASP A 216 -21.99 -4.18 -1.72
CA ASP A 216 -21.82 -5.36 -2.57
C ASP A 216 -20.38 -5.86 -2.67
N GLY A 217 -19.56 -5.59 -1.64
CA GLY A 217 -18.19 -6.05 -1.56
C GLY A 217 -17.21 -5.30 -2.48
N GLY A 218 -17.49 -4.03 -2.76
CA GLY A 218 -16.61 -3.14 -3.55
C GLY A 218 -16.91 -3.11 -5.05
N LYS A 219 -18.00 -3.71 -5.50
CA LYS A 219 -18.41 -3.71 -6.91
C LYS A 219 -19.05 -2.38 -7.32
N SER A 220 -19.83 -1.79 -6.42
CA SER A 220 -20.44 -0.47 -6.62
C SER A 220 -20.28 0.41 -5.38
N TRP A 221 -20.34 1.73 -5.58
CA TRP A 221 -20.14 2.75 -4.54
C TRP A 221 -21.23 3.83 -4.65
N PRO A 222 -22.48 3.50 -4.28
CA PRO A 222 -23.62 4.40 -4.47
C PRO A 222 -23.63 5.60 -3.52
N TRP A 223 -22.84 5.57 -2.44
CA TRP A 223 -22.76 6.66 -1.47
C TRP A 223 -21.32 7.16 -1.35
N LEU A 224 -21.17 8.50 -1.46
CA LEU A 224 -19.91 9.24 -1.37
C LEU A 224 -20.07 10.44 -0.40
#